data_eaa6119fcea1d2bffeb54a19cc4a3510
#
_entry.id   eaa6119fcea1d2bffeb54a19cc4a3510
#
_cell.length_a   1.000
_cell.length_b   1.000
_cell.length_c   1.000
_cell.angle_alpha   90.00
_cell.angle_beta   90.00
_cell.angle_gamma   90.00
#
_symmetry.space_group_name_H-M   'P 1'
#
loop_
_entity.id
_entity.type
_entity.pdbx_description
1 polymer ?
#
loop_
_entity_poly.entity_id
_entity_poly.type
_entity_poly.pdbx_seq_one_letter_code
_entity_poly.pdbx_strand_id
1 'polypeptide(L)'
;MRKLLSKIIFTLAALFTFVGAYAQSDAQFRNEFLARINLTRQKGCNCGGQFMPPAPPLTWNNKLEDAADGHARDMAKRNYFSHTSKDGRSMETRIVTAGYIFKGFKSFAIGENIAQGQQSIAEVMDGWFKSEGHCKNLMNPSFKEVGVAEYKTYWVQDFGGREAFSAQQQKLIKAGKYRLVREKSSEHD
;
A
#
# COMPACT_ATOMS: atom_id res chain seq x y z
N MET A 1 -40.21 20.39 28.65
CA MET A 1 -39.76 20.39 27.26
C MET A 1 -38.33 20.95 27.06
N ARG A 2 -37.93 22.08 27.64
CA ARG A 2 -36.55 22.63 27.49
C ARG A 2 -35.39 21.72 27.92
N LYS A 3 -35.56 20.92 29.02
CA LYS A 3 -34.49 20.01 29.51
C LYS A 3 -34.29 18.76 28.63
N LEU A 4 -35.29 18.30 27.86
CA LEU A 4 -35.17 17.16 26.97
C LEU A 4 -34.43 17.55 25.68
N LEU A 5 -34.69 18.75 25.13
CA LEU A 5 -33.97 19.25 23.94
C LEU A 5 -32.48 19.44 24.22
N SER A 6 -32.09 19.88 25.43
CA SER A 6 -30.70 20.07 25.80
C SER A 6 -29.92 18.74 25.84
N LYS A 7 -30.53 17.65 26.31
CA LYS A 7 -29.86 16.32 26.31
C LYS A 7 -29.70 15.71 24.93
N ILE A 8 -30.64 15.94 24.01
CA ILE A 8 -30.58 15.42 22.63
C ILE A 8 -29.50 16.16 21.81
N ILE A 9 -29.36 17.48 22.04
CA ILE A 9 -28.32 18.27 21.36
C ILE A 9 -26.91 17.86 21.83
N PHE A 10 -26.72 17.56 23.11
CA PHE A 10 -25.42 17.11 23.64
C PHE A 10 -25.00 15.72 23.12
N THR A 11 -25.96 14.79 22.95
CA THR A 11 -25.69 13.45 22.42
C THR A 11 -25.38 13.48 20.91
N LEU A 12 -26.03 14.34 20.16
CA LEU A 12 -25.71 14.49 18.72
C LEU A 12 -24.34 15.17 18.48
N ALA A 13 -23.98 16.16 19.30
CA ALA A 13 -22.67 16.82 19.21
C ALA A 13 -21.52 15.86 19.56
N ALA A 14 -21.70 14.97 20.56
CA ALA A 14 -20.69 13.97 20.92
C ALA A 14 -20.49 12.90 19.84
N LEU A 15 -21.53 12.49 19.11
CA LEU A 15 -21.42 11.56 17.98
C LEU A 15 -20.70 12.15 16.78
N PHE A 16 -20.91 13.45 16.46
CA PHE A 16 -20.22 14.12 15.37
C PHE A 16 -18.71 14.33 15.61
N THR A 17 -18.31 14.58 16.86
CA THR A 17 -16.89 14.74 17.21
C THR A 17 -16.11 13.42 17.14
N PHE A 18 -16.76 12.28 17.41
CA PHE A 18 -16.12 10.97 17.36
C PHE A 18 -15.81 10.52 15.92
N VAL A 19 -16.72 10.74 14.98
CA VAL A 19 -16.51 10.39 13.55
C VAL A 19 -15.39 11.25 12.94
N GLY A 20 -15.30 12.53 13.29
CA GLY A 20 -14.24 13.41 12.83
C GLY A 20 -12.83 13.02 13.34
N ALA A 21 -12.73 12.49 14.56
CA ALA A 21 -11.46 12.07 15.14
C ALA A 21 -10.86 10.82 14.46
N TYR A 22 -11.69 9.86 14.06
CA TYR A 22 -11.21 8.67 13.32
C TYR A 22 -10.76 9.02 11.90
N ALA A 23 -11.50 9.83 11.18
CA ALA A 23 -11.12 10.27 9.84
C ALA A 23 -9.82 11.09 9.83
N GLN A 24 -9.58 11.88 10.85
CA GLN A 24 -8.37 12.66 10.99
C GLN A 24 -7.16 11.78 11.33
N SER A 25 -7.34 10.69 12.11
CA SER A 25 -6.26 9.75 12.42
C SER A 25 -5.80 8.97 11.20
N ASP A 26 -6.74 8.50 10.34
CA ASP A 26 -6.42 7.76 9.11
C ASP A 26 -5.68 8.64 8.09
N ALA A 27 -6.14 9.88 7.92
CA ALA A 27 -5.46 10.84 7.05
C ALA A 27 -4.05 11.18 7.55
N GLN A 28 -3.88 11.33 8.87
CA GLN A 28 -2.57 11.58 9.48
C GLN A 28 -1.63 10.40 9.29
N PHE A 29 -2.09 9.17 9.49
CA PHE A 29 -1.35 7.93 9.25
C PHE A 29 -0.81 7.87 7.81
N ARG A 30 -1.70 8.05 6.83
CA ARG A 30 -1.35 8.03 5.40
C ARG A 30 -0.34 9.12 5.04
N ASN A 31 -0.57 10.34 5.52
CA ASN A 31 0.30 11.48 5.25
C ASN A 31 1.69 11.29 5.86
N GLU A 32 1.81 10.72 7.05
CA GLU A 32 3.09 10.46 7.69
C GLU A 32 3.90 9.41 6.90
N PHE A 33 3.28 8.29 6.48
CA PHE A 33 3.95 7.31 5.64
C PHE A 33 4.43 7.91 4.32
N LEU A 34 3.55 8.62 3.60
CA LEU A 34 3.90 9.24 2.32
C LEU A 34 5.01 10.28 2.48
N ALA A 35 4.98 11.09 3.52
CA ALA A 35 6.01 12.08 3.77
C ALA A 35 7.38 11.43 3.98
N ARG A 36 7.47 10.39 4.81
CA ARG A 36 8.73 9.66 5.10
C ARG A 36 9.28 8.96 3.86
N ILE A 37 8.43 8.22 3.14
CA ILE A 37 8.85 7.51 1.94
C ILE A 37 9.31 8.50 0.86
N ASN A 38 8.49 9.50 0.55
CA ASN A 38 8.74 10.41 -0.56
C ASN A 38 9.93 11.34 -0.29
N LEU A 39 10.18 11.71 0.96
CA LEU A 39 11.39 12.44 1.32
C LEU A 39 12.67 11.65 0.98
N THR A 40 12.68 10.34 1.25
CA THR A 40 13.82 9.48 0.93
C THR A 40 13.89 9.21 -0.57
N ARG A 41 12.76 8.92 -1.22
CA ARG A 41 12.70 8.73 -2.68
C ARG A 41 13.20 9.95 -3.46
N GLN A 42 12.93 11.15 -2.97
CA GLN A 42 13.42 12.39 -3.60
C GLN A 42 14.96 12.51 -3.58
N LYS A 43 15.60 12.01 -2.53
CA LYS A 43 17.05 12.16 -2.33
C LYS A 43 17.86 10.98 -2.83
N GLY A 44 17.25 9.81 -2.93
CA GLY A 44 17.96 8.54 -3.02
C GLY A 44 18.50 8.11 -1.66
N CYS A 45 18.89 6.86 -1.52
CA CYS A 45 19.52 6.33 -0.30
C CYS A 45 20.35 5.08 -0.59
N ASN A 46 21.17 4.66 0.38
CA ASN A 46 21.86 3.39 0.33
C ASN A 46 20.95 2.28 0.88
N CYS A 47 20.70 1.25 0.07
CA CYS A 47 20.03 0.04 0.45
C CYS A 47 21.08 -1.09 0.57
N GLY A 48 21.51 -1.40 1.79
CA GLY A 48 22.68 -2.24 2.00
C GLY A 48 23.94 -1.59 1.39
N GLY A 49 24.65 -2.33 0.54
CA GLY A 49 25.85 -1.85 -0.14
C GLY A 49 25.59 -1.07 -1.46
N GLN A 50 24.34 -0.91 -1.87
CA GLN A 50 23.97 -0.32 -3.17
C GLN A 50 23.27 1.02 -2.98
N PHE A 51 23.76 2.08 -3.67
CA PHE A 51 23.04 3.35 -3.76
C PHE A 51 21.85 3.22 -4.73
N MET A 52 20.66 3.52 -4.23
CA MET A 52 19.45 3.65 -5.00
C MET A 52 19.21 5.12 -5.35
N PRO A 53 19.17 5.48 -6.66
CA PRO A 53 18.99 6.86 -7.07
C PRO A 53 17.61 7.39 -6.71
N PRO A 54 17.39 8.72 -6.80
CA PRO A 54 16.07 9.32 -6.65
C PRO A 54 15.01 8.61 -7.51
N ALA A 55 13.83 8.43 -6.94
CA ALA A 55 12.69 7.79 -7.60
C ALA A 55 11.45 8.69 -7.52
N PRO A 56 10.51 8.59 -8.48
CA PRO A 56 9.26 9.36 -8.42
C PRO A 56 8.49 9.13 -7.12
N PRO A 57 7.77 10.14 -6.61
CA PRO A 57 6.99 9.99 -5.38
C PRO A 57 5.88 8.95 -5.55
N LEU A 58 5.55 8.27 -4.46
CA LEU A 58 4.40 7.39 -4.35
C LEU A 58 3.16 8.18 -3.98
N THR A 59 2.00 7.72 -4.46
CA THR A 59 0.68 8.17 -4.03
C THR A 59 -0.04 7.06 -3.26
N TRP A 60 -0.97 7.44 -2.38
CA TRP A 60 -1.75 6.46 -1.63
C TRP A 60 -2.80 5.80 -2.51
N ASN A 61 -2.97 4.47 -2.34
CA ASN A 61 -3.99 3.71 -3.03
C ASN A 61 -4.78 2.85 -2.03
N ASN A 62 -6.08 3.12 -1.90
CA ASN A 62 -6.95 2.43 -0.95
C ASN A 62 -7.09 0.92 -1.25
N LYS A 63 -6.91 0.48 -2.51
CA LYS A 63 -6.98 -0.96 -2.84
C LYS A 63 -5.74 -1.73 -2.38
N LEU A 64 -4.59 -1.08 -2.40
CA LEU A 64 -3.36 -1.62 -1.81
C LEU A 64 -3.47 -1.61 -0.27
N GLU A 65 -4.05 -0.56 0.32
CA GLU A 65 -4.33 -0.50 1.75
C GLU A 65 -5.30 -1.62 2.20
N ASP A 66 -6.39 -1.85 1.45
CA ASP A 66 -7.35 -2.92 1.72
C ASP A 66 -6.67 -4.31 1.69
N ALA A 67 -5.74 -4.54 0.74
CA ALA A 67 -4.97 -5.78 0.65
C ALA A 67 -4.03 -5.94 1.85
N ALA A 68 -3.31 -4.88 2.20
CA ALA A 68 -2.38 -4.82 3.32
C ALA A 68 -3.11 -5.06 4.66
N ASP A 69 -4.26 -4.40 4.91
CA ASP A 69 -5.06 -4.60 6.12
C ASP A 69 -5.56 -6.05 6.24
N GLY A 70 -6.07 -6.60 5.14
CA GLY A 70 -6.51 -7.99 5.10
C GLY A 70 -5.39 -8.96 5.48
N HIS A 71 -4.16 -8.75 5.00
CA HIS A 71 -3.01 -9.60 5.30
C HIS A 71 -2.47 -9.40 6.72
N ALA A 72 -2.36 -8.16 7.19
CA ALA A 72 -1.94 -7.88 8.57
C ALA A 72 -2.88 -8.55 9.58
N ARG A 73 -4.20 -8.45 9.36
CA ARG A 73 -5.20 -9.14 10.20
C ARG A 73 -5.12 -10.65 10.11
N ASP A 74 -4.87 -11.21 8.93
CA ASP A 74 -4.76 -12.66 8.74
C ASP A 74 -3.53 -13.20 9.48
N MET A 75 -2.37 -12.55 9.34
CA MET A 75 -1.16 -12.89 10.09
C MET A 75 -1.37 -12.85 11.60
N ALA A 76 -1.96 -11.77 12.11
CA ALA A 76 -2.21 -11.60 13.53
C ALA A 76 -3.22 -12.60 14.11
N LYS A 77 -4.34 -12.85 13.39
CA LYS A 77 -5.40 -13.75 13.86
C LYS A 77 -4.99 -15.22 13.83
N ARG A 78 -4.14 -15.58 12.85
CA ARG A 78 -3.70 -16.98 12.66
C ARG A 78 -2.30 -17.25 13.20
N ASN A 79 -1.68 -16.25 13.83
CA ASN A 79 -0.36 -16.32 14.45
C ASN A 79 0.71 -16.89 13.49
N TYR A 80 1.01 -16.14 12.42
CA TYR A 80 2.10 -16.44 11.50
C TYR A 80 2.70 -15.15 10.94
N PHE A 81 3.88 -15.25 10.34
CA PHE A 81 4.57 -14.15 9.68
C PHE A 81 5.16 -14.65 8.36
N SER A 82 4.57 -14.26 7.23
CA SER A 82 4.95 -14.72 5.90
C SER A 82 4.30 -13.86 4.82
N HIS A 83 4.98 -13.68 3.69
CA HIS A 83 4.41 -13.08 2.47
C HIS A 83 3.27 -13.92 1.87
N THR A 84 3.27 -15.23 2.06
CA THR A 84 2.20 -16.12 1.61
C THR A 84 1.21 -16.36 2.74
N SER A 85 -0.08 -16.17 2.46
CA SER A 85 -1.16 -16.45 3.41
C SER A 85 -1.25 -17.94 3.75
N LYS A 86 -1.72 -18.28 4.95
CA LYS A 86 -1.88 -19.71 5.37
C LYS A 86 -2.80 -20.54 4.46
N ASP A 87 -3.68 -19.90 3.71
CA ASP A 87 -4.55 -20.54 2.73
C ASP A 87 -3.91 -20.62 1.31
N GLY A 88 -2.63 -20.27 1.19
CA GLY A 88 -1.85 -20.32 -0.05
C GLY A 88 -2.01 -19.10 -0.96
N ARG A 89 -2.78 -18.06 -0.57
CA ARG A 89 -2.89 -16.84 -1.38
C ARG A 89 -1.55 -16.09 -1.39
N SER A 90 -1.07 -15.80 -2.60
CA SER A 90 0.08 -14.93 -2.81
C SER A 90 -0.27 -13.45 -2.59
N MET A 91 0.75 -12.60 -2.50
CA MET A 91 0.59 -11.14 -2.51
C MET A 91 -0.22 -10.68 -3.73
N GLU A 92 0.09 -11.15 -4.95
CA GLU A 92 -0.66 -10.81 -6.17
C GLU A 92 -2.15 -11.15 -6.02
N THR A 93 -2.46 -12.35 -5.52
CA THR A 93 -3.85 -12.77 -5.32
C THR A 93 -4.59 -11.84 -4.36
N ARG A 94 -3.96 -11.41 -3.26
CA ARG A 94 -4.57 -10.48 -2.29
C ARG A 94 -4.82 -9.12 -2.91
N ILE A 95 -3.82 -8.55 -3.58
CA ILE A 95 -3.87 -7.24 -4.23
C ILE A 95 -4.97 -7.20 -5.30
N VAL A 96 -5.05 -8.23 -6.16
CA VAL A 96 -6.11 -8.33 -7.19
C VAL A 96 -7.49 -8.50 -6.57
N THR A 97 -7.61 -9.34 -5.52
CA THR A 97 -8.89 -9.55 -4.81
C THR A 97 -9.39 -8.28 -4.15
N ALA A 98 -8.50 -7.42 -3.65
CA ALA A 98 -8.84 -6.10 -3.11
C ALA A 98 -9.25 -5.09 -4.18
N GLY A 99 -9.14 -5.44 -5.46
CA GLY A 99 -9.58 -4.62 -6.58
C GLY A 99 -8.48 -3.77 -7.24
N TYR A 100 -7.21 -3.99 -6.91
CA TYR A 100 -6.10 -3.40 -7.64
C TYR A 100 -5.79 -4.24 -8.87
N ILE A 101 -6.55 -4.01 -9.95
CA ILE A 101 -6.54 -4.82 -11.16
C ILE A 101 -5.50 -4.34 -12.17
N PHE A 102 -4.93 -5.27 -12.92
CA PHE A 102 -3.91 -5.04 -13.96
C PHE A 102 -4.46 -5.10 -15.38
N LYS A 103 -5.66 -5.67 -15.54
CA LYS A 103 -6.28 -5.79 -16.86
C LYS A 103 -6.49 -4.42 -17.49
N GLY A 104 -6.02 -4.26 -18.73
CA GLY A 104 -6.13 -2.99 -19.47
C GLY A 104 -4.90 -2.08 -19.35
N PHE A 105 -3.87 -2.50 -18.62
CA PHE A 105 -2.58 -1.81 -18.56
C PHE A 105 -1.53 -2.53 -19.40
N LYS A 106 -0.52 -1.78 -19.88
CA LYS A 106 0.58 -2.28 -20.69
C LYS A 106 1.54 -3.13 -19.86
N SER A 107 1.86 -2.65 -18.66
CA SER A 107 2.70 -3.35 -17.69
C SER A 107 2.28 -3.00 -16.27
N PHE A 108 2.70 -3.82 -15.33
CA PHE A 108 2.49 -3.58 -13.90
C PHE A 108 3.69 -4.09 -13.09
N ALA A 109 3.84 -3.53 -11.92
CA ALA A 109 4.77 -3.98 -10.89
C ALA A 109 4.04 -4.00 -9.55
N ILE A 110 4.31 -5.00 -8.71
CA ILE A 110 3.83 -5.09 -7.34
C ILE A 110 4.97 -5.52 -6.43
N GLY A 111 4.87 -5.19 -5.16
CA GLY A 111 5.83 -5.59 -4.14
C GLY A 111 5.20 -5.46 -2.76
N GLU A 112 5.79 -6.14 -1.77
CA GLU A 112 5.32 -6.12 -0.41
C GLU A 112 6.49 -6.02 0.57
N ASN A 113 6.33 -5.21 1.60
CA ASN A 113 7.14 -5.23 2.81
C ASN A 113 6.26 -5.66 3.97
N ILE A 114 6.75 -6.57 4.81
CA ILE A 114 6.08 -6.94 6.06
C ILE A 114 7.02 -6.73 7.24
N ALA A 115 6.44 -6.41 8.40
CA ALA A 115 7.18 -6.29 9.65
C ALA A 115 6.28 -6.67 10.83
N GLN A 116 6.91 -7.01 11.98
CA GLN A 116 6.19 -7.40 13.18
C GLN A 116 6.91 -6.87 14.42
N GLY A 117 6.15 -6.32 15.36
CA GLY A 117 6.64 -5.90 16.66
C GLY A 117 6.84 -4.39 16.82
N GLN A 118 6.99 -3.63 15.74
CA GLN A 118 7.18 -2.18 15.79
C GLN A 118 5.93 -1.48 16.34
N GLN A 119 6.15 -0.46 17.17
CA GLN A 119 5.08 0.26 17.87
C GLN A 119 4.72 1.60 17.24
N SER A 120 5.45 2.03 16.19
CA SER A 120 5.23 3.31 15.54
C SER A 120 5.63 3.27 14.05
N ILE A 121 5.06 4.23 13.28
CA ILE A 121 5.43 4.46 11.88
C ILE A 121 6.94 4.75 11.75
N ALA A 122 7.50 5.54 12.66
CA ALA A 122 8.92 5.85 12.64
C ALA A 122 9.77 4.59 12.75
N GLU A 123 9.45 3.73 13.71
CA GLU A 123 10.20 2.50 13.98
C GLU A 123 10.12 1.51 12.81
N VAL A 124 8.93 1.27 12.25
CA VAL A 124 8.77 0.34 11.12
C VAL A 124 9.47 0.87 9.86
N MET A 125 9.36 2.16 9.58
CA MET A 125 10.02 2.78 8.43
C MET A 125 11.53 2.76 8.55
N ASP A 126 12.08 3.04 9.73
CA ASP A 126 13.51 2.92 10.01
C ASP A 126 14.01 1.48 9.81
N GLY A 127 13.23 0.49 10.28
CA GLY A 127 13.51 -0.92 10.07
C GLY A 127 13.55 -1.31 8.59
N TRP A 128 12.55 -0.89 7.83
CA TRP A 128 12.49 -1.16 6.39
C TRP A 128 13.62 -0.48 5.60
N PHE A 129 13.98 0.77 5.92
CA PHE A 129 15.11 1.43 5.24
C PHE A 129 16.46 0.81 5.59
N LYS A 130 16.64 0.24 6.77
CA LYS A 130 17.87 -0.47 7.18
C LYS A 130 18.01 -1.87 6.55
N SER A 131 16.92 -2.50 6.19
CA SER A 131 16.90 -3.81 5.52
C SER A 131 17.09 -3.64 4.02
N GLU A 132 18.10 -4.29 3.44
CA GLU A 132 18.43 -4.15 2.01
C GLU A 132 17.23 -4.46 1.09
N GLY A 133 16.53 -5.58 1.31
CA GLY A 133 15.40 -5.99 0.48
C GLY A 133 14.21 -5.03 0.60
N HIS A 134 13.83 -4.68 1.82
CA HIS A 134 12.73 -3.74 2.06
C HIS A 134 13.04 -2.34 1.52
N CYS A 135 14.27 -1.87 1.69
CA CYS A 135 14.74 -0.60 1.16
C CYS A 135 14.69 -0.56 -0.37
N LYS A 136 15.08 -1.65 -1.05
CA LYS A 136 14.98 -1.76 -2.51
C LYS A 136 13.53 -1.66 -2.99
N ASN A 137 12.57 -2.24 -2.26
CA ASN A 137 11.14 -2.04 -2.54
C ASN A 137 10.73 -0.57 -2.37
N LEU A 138 11.10 0.07 -1.24
CA LEU A 138 10.79 1.48 -1.00
C LEU A 138 11.35 2.41 -2.09
N MET A 139 12.48 2.07 -2.69
CA MET A 139 13.18 2.85 -3.71
C MET A 139 12.90 2.39 -5.15
N ASN A 140 12.11 1.36 -5.37
CA ASN A 140 11.85 0.84 -6.71
C ASN A 140 11.10 1.88 -7.58
N PRO A 141 11.67 2.32 -8.71
CA PRO A 141 11.08 3.36 -9.55
C PRO A 141 9.85 2.87 -10.33
N SER A 142 9.64 1.55 -10.43
CA SER A 142 8.45 0.97 -11.07
C SER A 142 7.19 1.12 -10.22
N PHE A 143 7.34 1.31 -8.91
CA PHE A 143 6.19 1.56 -8.03
C PHE A 143 5.76 3.03 -8.10
N LYS A 144 4.45 3.25 -8.18
CA LYS A 144 3.81 4.58 -8.27
C LYS A 144 2.81 4.80 -7.13
N GLU A 145 2.33 3.72 -6.54
CA GLU A 145 1.26 3.70 -5.55
C GLU A 145 1.67 2.82 -4.37
N VAL A 146 1.15 3.13 -3.20
CA VAL A 146 1.39 2.38 -1.95
C VAL A 146 0.13 2.37 -1.09
N GLY A 147 -0.09 1.28 -0.40
CA GLY A 147 -1.02 1.17 0.71
C GLY A 147 -0.34 0.49 1.89
N VAL A 148 -0.60 0.96 3.10
CA VAL A 148 -0.01 0.42 4.32
C VAL A 148 -1.09 0.19 5.35
N ALA A 149 -0.98 -0.91 6.10
CA ALA A 149 -1.83 -1.16 7.24
C ALA A 149 -1.04 -1.78 8.40
N GLU A 150 -1.57 -1.56 9.60
CA GLU A 150 -1.08 -2.17 10.84
C GLU A 150 -2.26 -2.83 11.57
N TYR A 151 -2.03 -4.03 12.08
CA TYR A 151 -2.95 -4.68 12.99
C TYR A 151 -2.19 -5.49 14.05
N LYS A 152 -2.31 -5.09 15.33
CA LYS A 152 -1.64 -5.75 16.48
C LYS A 152 -0.13 -5.94 16.24
N THR A 153 0.54 -4.88 15.84
CA THR A 153 1.97 -4.83 15.53
C THR A 153 2.42 -5.63 14.30
N TYR A 154 1.51 -6.18 13.52
CA TYR A 154 1.78 -6.72 12.18
C TYR A 154 1.59 -5.61 11.15
N TRP A 155 2.66 -5.30 10.44
CA TRP A 155 2.71 -4.24 9.44
C TRP A 155 2.80 -4.86 8.06
N VAL A 156 2.01 -4.37 7.14
CA VAL A 156 2.05 -4.74 5.72
C VAL A 156 2.05 -3.47 4.89
N GLN A 157 2.93 -3.41 3.90
CA GLN A 157 3.05 -2.32 2.94
C GLN A 157 3.03 -2.92 1.55
N ASP A 158 1.93 -2.74 0.83
CA ASP A 158 1.76 -3.17 -0.54
C ASP A 158 2.06 -2.04 -1.51
N PHE A 159 2.89 -2.32 -2.51
CA PHE A 159 3.25 -1.41 -3.58
C PHE A 159 2.60 -1.81 -4.89
N GLY A 160 2.31 -0.81 -5.72
CA GLY A 160 1.80 -1.00 -7.05
C GLY A 160 2.34 0.02 -8.04
N GLY A 161 2.44 -0.40 -9.28
CA GLY A 161 2.71 0.47 -10.41
C GLY A 161 2.04 -0.08 -11.66
N ARG A 162 1.34 0.76 -12.41
CA ARG A 162 0.64 0.39 -13.64
C ARG A 162 1.00 1.37 -14.73
N GLU A 163 1.35 0.88 -15.90
CA GLU A 163 1.64 1.69 -17.08
C GLU A 163 0.51 1.56 -18.09
N ALA A 164 -0.11 2.67 -18.44
CA ALA A 164 -1.15 2.70 -19.44
C ALA A 164 -0.59 2.53 -20.86
N PHE A 165 -1.38 1.94 -21.76
CA PHE A 165 -1.07 1.98 -23.19
C PHE A 165 -1.08 3.42 -23.72
N SER A 166 -0.18 3.76 -24.63
CA SER A 166 -0.22 5.03 -25.33
C SER A 166 -1.53 5.19 -26.11
N ALA A 167 -1.93 6.42 -26.44
CA ALA A 167 -3.14 6.69 -27.22
C ALA A 167 -3.14 5.94 -28.57
N GLN A 168 -1.98 5.83 -29.20
CA GLN A 168 -1.83 5.09 -30.45
C GLN A 168 -2.04 3.58 -30.25
N GLN A 169 -1.43 2.99 -29.22
CA GLN A 169 -1.64 1.57 -28.87
C GLN A 169 -3.09 1.28 -28.53
N GLN A 170 -3.77 2.16 -27.78
CA GLN A 170 -5.20 2.02 -27.48
C GLN A 170 -6.07 2.02 -28.73
N LYS A 171 -5.76 2.87 -29.72
CA LYS A 171 -6.45 2.85 -31.03
C LYS A 171 -6.27 1.53 -31.77
N LEU A 172 -5.05 1.00 -31.77
CA LEU A 172 -4.73 -0.28 -32.42
C LEU A 172 -5.40 -1.47 -31.71
N ILE A 173 -5.47 -1.45 -30.38
CA ILE A 173 -6.18 -2.46 -29.57
C ILE A 173 -7.68 -2.44 -29.90
N LYS A 174 -8.30 -1.24 -29.91
CA LYS A 174 -9.73 -1.07 -30.26
C LYS A 174 -10.03 -1.50 -31.69
N ALA A 175 -9.10 -1.33 -32.61
CA ALA A 175 -9.23 -1.74 -34.01
C ALA A 175 -8.93 -3.24 -34.26
N GLY A 176 -8.63 -4.03 -33.20
CA GLY A 176 -8.25 -5.43 -33.31
C GLY A 176 -6.89 -5.67 -33.97
N LYS A 177 -6.10 -4.60 -34.16
CA LYS A 177 -4.77 -4.67 -34.83
C LYS A 177 -3.61 -4.88 -33.86
N TYR A 178 -3.88 -4.98 -32.55
CA TYR A 178 -2.90 -5.22 -31.50
C TYR A 178 -3.40 -6.34 -30.59
N ARG A 179 -2.61 -7.42 -30.52
CA ARG A 179 -2.94 -8.55 -29.64
C ARG A 179 -2.10 -8.44 -28.35
N LEU A 180 -2.75 -8.42 -27.21
CA LEU A 180 -2.09 -8.47 -25.92
C LEU A 180 -1.63 -9.91 -25.65
N VAL A 181 -0.33 -10.12 -25.55
CA VAL A 181 0.27 -11.38 -25.07
C VAL A 181 0.74 -11.14 -23.64
N ARG A 182 0.26 -11.94 -22.70
CA ARG A 182 0.72 -11.90 -21.31
C ARG A 182 2.00 -12.72 -21.22
N GLU A 183 3.13 -12.07 -21.00
CA GLU A 183 4.33 -12.78 -20.56
C GLU A 183 4.16 -13.16 -19.07
N LYS A 184 4.47 -14.42 -18.75
CA LYS A 184 4.58 -14.84 -17.35
C LYS A 184 5.82 -14.14 -16.78
N SER A 185 5.65 -13.36 -15.69
CA SER A 185 6.79 -12.93 -14.90
C SER A 185 7.52 -14.17 -14.38
N SER A 186 8.84 -14.22 -14.57
CA SER A 186 9.67 -15.17 -13.83
C SER A 186 9.59 -14.78 -12.36
N GLU A 187 8.95 -15.62 -11.55
CA GLU A 187 9.08 -15.56 -10.10
C GLU A 187 10.55 -15.86 -9.79
N HIS A 188 11.25 -14.86 -9.26
CA HIS A 188 12.50 -15.07 -8.55
C HIS A 188 12.11 -15.29 -7.08
N ASP A 189 12.22 -16.53 -6.64
CA ASP A 189 12.21 -16.94 -5.24
C ASP A 189 13.35 -16.28 -4.43
#